data_78a1e998be732b767464d7474b9793a8
#
_entry.id   78a1e998be732b767464d7474b9793a8
#
_cell.length_a   1.000
_cell.length_b   1.000
_cell.length_c   1.000
_cell.angle_alpha   90.00
_cell.angle_beta   90.00
_cell.angle_gamma   90.00
#
_symmetry.space_group_name_H-M   'P 1'
#
loop_
_entity.id
_entity.type
_entity.pdbx_description
1 polymer ?
#
loop_
_entity_poly.entity_id
_entity_poly.type
_entity_poly.pdbx_seq_one_letter_code
_entity_poly.pdbx_strand_id
1 'polypeptide(L)'
;MCPWQSVKPKTNSRTMDLKRAEPARTCPLCPRLVDYRAANAAANPDWFNGPAPSFGDPNARLLIVGLAPGRTGANRTGRPFTGDAAGRLLYDTLLKTGFATGTYEERPDDSLVLTDCMVTNAVRCAPPGNKPLPEEEIACRPFLTARMQALPKLRAIVTLGDVARRNVLKALNLKANAVDAGHGVMAHAGPYRLFNSYHCSRLNTNTGRLTPQMFEEIFLSVQRYLEA
;
A
#
# COMPACT_ATOMS: atom_id res chain seq x y z
N MET A 1 36.38 -40.17 17.85
CA MET A 1 35.53 -39.30 18.68
C MET A 1 35.40 -37.96 17.96
N CYS A 2 34.27 -37.71 17.26
CA CYS A 2 33.97 -36.43 16.66
C CYS A 2 33.06 -35.64 17.59
N PRO A 3 33.37 -34.39 17.91
CA PRO A 3 32.46 -33.56 18.72
C PRO A 3 31.33 -33.01 17.88
N TRP A 4 30.10 -33.31 18.26
CA TRP A 4 28.91 -32.67 17.76
C TRP A 4 28.90 -31.20 18.16
N GLN A 5 29.10 -30.32 17.18
CA GLN A 5 28.82 -28.89 17.37
C GLN A 5 27.28 -28.68 17.27
N SER A 6 26.69 -28.28 18.38
CA SER A 6 25.31 -27.88 18.47
C SER A 6 25.04 -26.62 17.61
N VAL A 7 24.37 -26.80 16.50
CA VAL A 7 23.83 -25.68 15.70
C VAL A 7 22.70 -25.04 16.50
N LYS A 8 22.97 -23.84 17.02
CA LYS A 8 21.92 -23.01 17.64
C LYS A 8 20.82 -22.72 16.61
N PRO A 9 19.53 -22.84 16.94
CA PRO A 9 18.46 -22.53 16.02
C PRO A 9 18.54 -21.04 15.63
N LYS A 10 18.54 -20.75 14.33
CA LYS A 10 18.44 -19.39 13.80
C LYS A 10 17.12 -18.79 14.27
N THR A 11 17.19 -17.86 15.20
CA THR A 11 16.06 -17.06 15.65
C THR A 11 15.35 -16.44 14.45
N ASN A 12 14.07 -16.59 14.43
CA ASN A 12 13.10 -16.31 13.36
C ASN A 12 13.27 -14.88 12.81
N SER A 13 13.97 -14.70 11.69
CA SER A 13 14.16 -13.41 11.00
C SER A 13 12.81 -12.78 10.55
N ARG A 14 11.78 -13.61 10.38
CA ARG A 14 10.44 -13.21 9.93
C ARG A 14 9.70 -12.26 10.89
N THR A 15 9.80 -12.48 12.20
CA THR A 15 9.11 -11.60 13.18
C THR A 15 9.79 -10.23 13.32
N MET A 16 11.07 -10.13 13.05
CA MET A 16 11.79 -8.85 13.02
C MET A 16 11.46 -8.02 11.78
N ASP A 17 11.22 -8.64 10.62
CA ASP A 17 10.91 -7.96 9.36
C ASP A 17 9.50 -7.37 9.36
N LEU A 18 8.51 -8.05 9.96
CA LEU A 18 7.15 -7.53 10.11
C LEU A 18 7.09 -6.25 10.95
N LYS A 19 7.89 -6.15 12.02
CA LYS A 19 7.97 -4.93 12.86
C LYS A 19 8.64 -3.75 12.13
N ARG A 20 9.51 -4.00 11.16
CA ARG A 20 10.16 -2.97 10.34
C ARG A 20 9.29 -2.50 9.18
N ALA A 21 8.28 -3.27 8.80
CA ALA A 21 7.40 -2.95 7.67
C ALA A 21 6.37 -1.84 7.97
N GLU A 22 6.17 -1.54 9.27
CA GLU A 22 5.27 -0.46 9.69
C GLU A 22 6.02 0.59 10.48
N PRO A 23 5.84 1.89 10.18
CA PRO A 23 6.38 2.95 11.02
C PRO A 23 5.70 2.95 12.38
N ALA A 24 6.45 3.30 13.42
CA ALA A 24 5.88 3.53 14.74
C ALA A 24 4.80 4.64 14.67
N ARG A 25 3.78 4.56 15.53
CA ARG A 25 2.72 5.58 15.57
C ARG A 25 3.27 7.00 15.76
N THR A 26 4.38 7.14 16.48
CA THR A 26 5.10 8.38 16.73
C THR A 26 6.27 8.61 15.79
N CYS A 27 6.32 7.96 14.62
CA CYS A 27 7.43 8.07 13.66
C CYS A 27 7.86 9.54 13.45
N PRO A 28 9.14 9.90 13.65
CA PRO A 28 9.61 11.28 13.60
C PRO A 28 10.29 11.65 12.26
N LEU A 29 10.37 10.75 11.29
CA LEU A 29 11.25 10.88 10.12
C LEU A 29 10.92 12.03 9.17
N CYS A 30 9.68 12.55 9.20
CA CYS A 30 9.22 13.62 8.30
C CYS A 30 8.66 14.77 9.13
N PRO A 31 9.47 15.79 9.53
CA PRO A 31 9.04 16.86 10.43
C PRO A 31 7.73 17.54 9.99
N ARG A 32 7.61 17.93 8.72
CA ARG A 32 6.39 18.53 8.17
C ARG A 32 5.14 17.63 8.35
N LEU A 33 5.29 16.32 8.17
CA LEU A 33 4.18 15.38 8.36
C LEU A 33 3.90 15.11 9.84
N VAL A 34 4.90 15.20 10.70
CA VAL A 34 4.73 15.15 12.17
C VAL A 34 3.91 16.34 12.64
N ASP A 35 4.28 17.57 12.21
CA ASP A 35 3.56 18.78 12.56
C ASP A 35 2.13 18.77 12.03
N TYR A 36 1.93 18.34 10.78
CA TYR A 36 0.61 18.21 10.18
C TYR A 36 -0.27 17.17 10.90
N ARG A 37 0.31 16.06 11.32
CA ARG A 37 -0.36 15.03 12.12
C ARG A 37 -0.74 15.57 13.50
N ALA A 38 0.16 16.32 14.16
CA ALA A 38 -0.11 16.95 15.46
C ALA A 38 -1.24 17.98 15.36
N ALA A 39 -1.24 18.84 14.33
CA ALA A 39 -2.31 19.78 14.07
C ALA A 39 -3.66 19.09 13.81
N ASN A 40 -3.67 17.99 13.05
CA ASN A 40 -4.88 17.18 12.84
C ASN A 40 -5.38 16.54 14.14
N ALA A 41 -4.47 16.05 15.00
CA ALA A 41 -4.83 15.47 16.29
C ALA A 41 -5.41 16.49 17.26
N ALA A 42 -4.87 17.72 17.28
CA ALA A 42 -5.43 18.80 18.07
C ALA A 42 -6.85 19.21 17.61
N ALA A 43 -7.07 19.25 16.29
CA ALA A 43 -8.36 19.63 15.71
C ALA A 43 -9.38 18.48 15.73
N ASN A 44 -8.96 17.23 15.73
CA ASN A 44 -9.80 16.02 15.64
C ASN A 44 -9.19 14.91 16.52
N PRO A 45 -9.32 14.98 17.85
CA PRO A 45 -8.66 14.04 18.77
C PRO A 45 -9.13 12.59 18.61
N ASP A 46 -10.37 12.38 18.17
CA ASP A 46 -10.95 11.05 17.96
C ASP A 46 -10.48 10.35 16.68
N TRP A 47 -9.73 11.07 15.84
CA TRP A 47 -9.19 10.47 14.62
C TRP A 47 -7.94 9.65 14.92
N PHE A 48 -7.62 8.73 14.01
CA PHE A 48 -6.41 7.90 14.12
C PHE A 48 -5.13 8.74 14.19
N ASN A 49 -4.97 9.76 13.36
CA ASN A 49 -3.87 10.75 13.34
C ASN A 49 -2.48 10.11 13.46
N GLY A 50 -2.20 9.09 12.69
CA GLY A 50 -0.96 8.33 12.70
C GLY A 50 -0.50 7.90 11.31
N PRO A 51 0.69 7.32 11.20
CA PRO A 51 1.09 6.60 9.99
C PRO A 51 0.11 5.45 9.75
N ALA A 52 -0.59 5.44 8.62
CA ALA A 52 -1.55 4.39 8.31
C ALA A 52 -0.83 3.03 8.11
N PRO A 53 -1.17 1.99 8.87
CA PRO A 53 -0.59 0.67 8.71
C PRO A 53 -1.02 0.05 7.38
N SER A 54 -0.34 -1.00 6.94
CA SER A 54 -0.84 -1.85 5.85
C SER A 54 -2.07 -2.63 6.32
N PHE A 55 -2.97 -2.94 5.39
CA PHE A 55 -4.20 -3.67 5.68
C PHE A 55 -4.34 -4.85 4.73
N GLY A 56 -4.63 -6.04 5.24
CA GLY A 56 -4.90 -7.24 4.46
C GLY A 56 -4.14 -8.49 4.91
N ASP A 57 -4.07 -9.48 4.02
CA ASP A 57 -3.51 -10.80 4.27
C ASP A 57 -1.97 -10.75 4.40
N PRO A 58 -1.38 -11.22 5.52
CA PRO A 58 0.08 -11.30 5.67
C PRO A 58 0.75 -12.33 4.75
N ASN A 59 -0.01 -13.22 4.11
CA ASN A 59 0.46 -14.19 3.12
C ASN A 59 0.09 -13.83 1.68
N ALA A 60 -0.34 -12.59 1.45
CA ALA A 60 -0.82 -12.11 0.16
C ALA A 60 0.16 -12.34 -0.98
N ARG A 61 -0.36 -12.78 -2.13
CA ARG A 61 0.36 -12.82 -3.40
C ARG A 61 0.30 -11.48 -4.15
N LEU A 62 -0.66 -10.62 -3.79
CA LEU A 62 -0.85 -9.28 -4.35
C LEU A 62 -0.58 -8.18 -3.30
N LEU A 63 0.25 -7.19 -3.65
CA LEU A 63 0.39 -5.94 -2.90
C LEU A 63 -0.16 -4.77 -3.72
N ILE A 64 -1.07 -3.99 -3.15
CA ILE A 64 -1.61 -2.78 -3.75
C ILE A 64 -0.97 -1.57 -3.08
N VAL A 65 -0.32 -0.71 -3.87
CA VAL A 65 0.42 0.44 -3.35
C VAL A 65 -0.22 1.74 -3.84
N GLY A 66 -0.71 2.55 -2.90
CA GLY A 66 -1.21 3.90 -3.15
C GLY A 66 -0.16 4.97 -2.91
N LEU A 67 -0.57 6.22 -3.04
CA LEU A 67 0.27 7.40 -2.82
C LEU A 67 0.54 7.65 -1.34
N ALA A 68 -0.48 8.07 -0.61
CA ALA A 68 -0.44 8.47 0.80
C ALA A 68 -1.87 8.49 1.36
N PRO A 69 -2.04 8.44 2.70
CA PRO A 69 -3.35 8.62 3.36
C PRO A 69 -3.99 9.96 3.02
N GLY A 70 -5.28 9.96 2.71
CA GLY A 70 -6.07 11.19 2.71
C GLY A 70 -6.34 11.68 4.14
N ARG A 71 -6.44 13.01 4.35
CA ARG A 71 -6.69 13.59 5.68
C ARG A 71 -8.00 13.08 6.30
N THR A 72 -9.12 13.12 5.54
CA THR A 72 -10.43 12.64 6.00
C THR A 72 -10.65 11.14 5.75
N GLY A 73 -9.74 10.49 5.02
CA GLY A 73 -9.72 9.06 4.76
C GLY A 73 -8.89 8.31 5.82
N ALA A 74 -7.79 7.71 5.40
CA ALA A 74 -6.97 6.85 6.27
C ALA A 74 -6.31 7.58 7.45
N ASN A 75 -6.09 8.91 7.40
CA ASN A 75 -5.65 9.64 8.58
C ASN A 75 -6.74 9.71 9.66
N ARG A 76 -8.02 9.74 9.26
CA ARG A 76 -9.15 9.68 10.20
C ARG A 76 -9.38 8.25 10.71
N THR A 77 -9.36 7.27 9.82
CA THR A 77 -9.84 5.91 10.10
C THR A 77 -8.74 4.93 10.53
N GLY A 78 -7.48 5.19 10.19
CA GLY A 78 -6.35 4.27 10.40
C GLY A 78 -6.25 3.16 9.34
N ARG A 79 -7.28 2.93 8.51
CA ARG A 79 -7.26 1.92 7.46
C ARG A 79 -7.02 2.58 6.09
N PRO A 80 -6.03 2.12 5.29
CA PRO A 80 -5.77 2.65 3.95
C PRO A 80 -7.05 2.68 3.11
N PHE A 81 -7.21 3.72 2.29
CA PHE A 81 -8.37 3.88 1.39
C PHE A 81 -9.73 3.76 2.08
N THR A 82 -9.86 4.14 3.36
CA THR A 82 -11.13 4.06 4.08
C THR A 82 -11.62 5.44 4.48
N GLY A 83 -12.87 5.74 4.12
CA GLY A 83 -13.53 7.01 4.40
C GLY A 83 -13.28 8.12 3.38
N ASP A 84 -12.84 7.74 2.17
CA ASP A 84 -12.75 8.64 1.01
C ASP A 84 -13.21 7.96 -0.28
N ALA A 85 -13.44 8.76 -1.34
CA ALA A 85 -13.99 8.24 -2.59
C ALA A 85 -13.06 7.28 -3.34
N ALA A 86 -11.76 7.34 -3.11
CA ALA A 86 -10.82 6.41 -3.71
C ALA A 86 -10.99 5.00 -3.14
N GLY A 87 -11.33 4.92 -1.85
CA GLY A 87 -11.59 3.67 -1.15
C GLY A 87 -12.82 2.95 -1.68
N ARG A 88 -13.90 3.66 -1.98
CA ARG A 88 -15.12 3.04 -2.52
C ARG A 88 -14.80 2.28 -3.82
N LEU A 89 -14.21 2.95 -4.81
CA LEU A 89 -13.86 2.29 -6.07
C LEU A 89 -12.90 1.12 -5.85
N LEU A 90 -11.88 1.27 -4.98
CA LEU A 90 -10.92 0.20 -4.72
C LEU A 90 -11.60 -1.02 -4.09
N TYR A 91 -12.29 -0.85 -2.98
CA TYR A 91 -12.86 -1.98 -2.25
C TYR A 91 -14.03 -2.64 -2.95
N ASP A 92 -14.89 -1.88 -3.66
CA ASP A 92 -15.94 -2.44 -4.52
C ASP A 92 -15.32 -3.32 -5.63
N THR A 93 -14.20 -2.87 -6.22
CA THR A 93 -13.49 -3.65 -7.22
C THR A 93 -12.87 -4.93 -6.61
N LEU A 94 -12.25 -4.84 -5.43
CA LEU A 94 -11.67 -6.01 -4.75
C LEU A 94 -12.73 -7.04 -4.36
N LEU A 95 -13.91 -6.60 -3.89
CA LEU A 95 -15.06 -7.47 -3.62
C LEU A 95 -15.52 -8.17 -4.90
N LYS A 96 -15.66 -7.42 -6.00
CA LYS A 96 -16.12 -7.95 -7.29
C LYS A 96 -15.13 -8.93 -7.91
N THR A 97 -13.82 -8.72 -7.70
CA THR A 97 -12.74 -9.55 -8.27
C THR A 97 -12.22 -10.62 -7.31
N GLY A 98 -12.89 -10.87 -6.19
CA GLY A 98 -12.56 -11.95 -5.26
C GLY A 98 -11.33 -11.72 -4.37
N PHE A 99 -10.75 -10.51 -4.39
CA PHE A 99 -9.67 -10.10 -3.47
C PHE A 99 -10.17 -9.56 -2.13
N ALA A 100 -11.48 -9.52 -1.92
CA ALA A 100 -12.09 -9.17 -0.65
C ALA A 100 -13.41 -9.92 -0.45
N THR A 101 -13.82 -10.05 0.82
CA THR A 101 -15.12 -10.58 1.25
C THR A 101 -15.72 -9.67 2.30
N GLY A 102 -16.99 -9.89 2.66
CA GLY A 102 -17.71 -9.05 3.61
C GLY A 102 -18.31 -7.80 2.96
N THR A 103 -18.46 -6.74 3.73
CA THR A 103 -19.10 -5.48 3.30
C THR A 103 -18.18 -4.30 3.61
N TYR A 104 -18.00 -3.41 2.64
CA TYR A 104 -17.30 -2.14 2.84
C TYR A 104 -18.27 -1.02 3.19
N GLU A 105 -18.16 -0.48 4.41
CA GLU A 105 -19.03 0.59 4.94
C GLU A 105 -18.29 1.90 5.22
N GLU A 106 -17.11 2.12 4.60
CA GLU A 106 -16.27 3.32 4.75
C GLU A 106 -15.77 3.57 6.19
N ARG A 107 -15.82 2.56 7.05
CA ARG A 107 -15.35 2.59 8.44
C ARG A 107 -14.38 1.44 8.71
N PRO A 108 -13.44 1.59 9.66
CA PRO A 108 -12.37 0.60 9.87
C PRO A 108 -12.84 -0.69 10.56
N ASP A 109 -14.00 -0.68 11.16
CA ASP A 109 -14.62 -1.75 11.94
C ASP A 109 -15.78 -2.45 11.19
N ASP A 110 -15.87 -2.28 9.88
CA ASP A 110 -16.79 -3.04 9.03
C ASP A 110 -16.32 -4.50 8.84
N SER A 111 -17.15 -5.32 8.19
CA SER A 111 -16.86 -6.74 7.98
C SER A 111 -15.92 -7.03 6.79
N LEU A 112 -15.32 -6.00 6.18
CA LEU A 112 -14.44 -6.17 5.03
C LEU A 112 -13.16 -6.91 5.42
N VAL A 113 -12.90 -8.02 4.74
CA VAL A 113 -11.68 -8.82 4.85
C VAL A 113 -11.01 -8.93 3.49
N LEU A 114 -9.72 -8.63 3.42
CA LEU A 114 -8.94 -8.80 2.19
C LEU A 114 -8.40 -10.24 2.12
N THR A 115 -8.55 -10.85 0.94
CA THR A 115 -8.14 -12.22 0.65
C THR A 115 -7.03 -12.20 -0.39
N ASP A 116 -5.89 -12.83 -0.07
CA ASP A 116 -4.73 -12.94 -0.96
C ASP A 116 -4.20 -11.58 -1.48
N CYS A 117 -4.59 -10.50 -0.85
CA CYS A 117 -4.09 -9.16 -1.14
C CYS A 117 -3.83 -8.33 0.11
N MET A 118 -2.95 -7.35 -0.02
CA MET A 118 -2.65 -6.36 1.00
C MET A 118 -2.59 -4.97 0.37
N VAL A 119 -3.10 -3.97 1.07
CA VAL A 119 -3.10 -2.57 0.65
C VAL A 119 -2.16 -1.76 1.53
N THR A 120 -1.36 -0.92 0.92
CA THR A 120 -0.44 0.00 1.60
C THR A 120 -0.28 1.31 0.82
N ASN A 121 0.52 2.24 1.35
CA ASN A 121 0.88 3.48 0.67
C ASN A 121 2.39 3.66 0.60
N ALA A 122 2.88 4.37 -0.41
CA ALA A 122 4.28 4.75 -0.56
C ALA A 122 4.75 5.67 0.58
N VAL A 123 3.89 6.63 0.98
CA VAL A 123 4.07 7.47 2.17
C VAL A 123 2.98 7.12 3.17
N ARG A 124 3.33 6.91 4.43
CA ARG A 124 2.42 6.36 5.44
C ARG A 124 1.62 7.41 6.21
N CYS A 125 2.03 8.67 6.18
CA CYS A 125 1.34 9.79 6.81
C CYS A 125 0.60 10.64 5.78
N ALA A 126 -0.54 11.22 6.18
CA ALA A 126 -1.26 12.16 5.34
C ALA A 126 -0.42 13.43 5.11
N PRO A 127 -0.14 13.81 3.86
CA PRO A 127 0.54 15.06 3.57
C PRO A 127 -0.46 16.20 3.36
N PRO A 128 -0.09 17.46 3.67
CA PRO A 128 -0.87 18.63 3.29
C PRO A 128 -1.20 18.62 1.80
N GLY A 129 -2.47 18.87 1.46
CA GLY A 129 -2.95 18.89 0.07
C GLY A 129 -2.82 17.57 -0.70
N ASN A 130 -2.66 16.44 0.00
CA ASN A 130 -2.42 15.11 -0.58
C ASN A 130 -1.15 15.05 -1.45
N LYS A 131 -0.15 15.91 -1.18
CA LYS A 131 1.09 16.00 -1.94
C LYS A 131 2.30 15.75 -1.03
N PRO A 132 2.84 14.52 -0.98
CA PRO A 132 4.09 14.27 -0.29
C PRO A 132 5.24 14.96 -1.01
N LEU A 133 6.27 15.35 -0.27
CA LEU A 133 7.52 15.88 -0.80
C LEU A 133 8.48 14.73 -1.14
N PRO A 134 9.44 14.94 -2.07
CA PRO A 134 10.39 13.90 -2.45
C PRO A 134 11.20 13.34 -1.26
N GLU A 135 11.59 14.17 -0.31
CA GLU A 135 12.29 13.75 0.92
C GLU A 135 11.41 12.86 1.82
N GLU A 136 10.09 13.08 1.85
CA GLU A 136 9.15 12.25 2.60
C GLU A 136 8.95 10.89 1.94
N GLU A 137 8.94 10.85 0.60
CA GLU A 137 8.95 9.61 -0.17
C GLU A 137 10.23 8.80 0.12
N ILE A 138 11.40 9.48 0.16
CA ILE A 138 12.69 8.84 0.47
C ILE A 138 12.71 8.30 1.89
N ALA A 139 12.30 9.12 2.87
CA ALA A 139 12.29 8.74 4.29
C ALA A 139 11.31 7.58 4.58
N CYS A 140 10.19 7.49 3.83
CA CYS A 140 9.17 6.46 4.03
C CYS A 140 9.44 5.16 3.24
N ARG A 141 10.28 5.20 2.20
CA ARG A 141 10.57 4.06 1.32
C ARG A 141 11.10 2.81 2.01
N PRO A 142 11.95 2.87 3.07
CA PRO A 142 12.37 1.68 3.80
C PRO A 142 11.21 0.83 4.32
N PHE A 143 10.08 1.44 4.72
CA PHE A 143 8.90 0.71 5.16
C PHE A 143 8.21 -0.02 4.00
N LEU A 144 8.19 0.57 2.80
CA LEU A 144 7.66 -0.10 1.60
C LEU A 144 8.54 -1.28 1.20
N THR A 145 9.87 -1.11 1.22
CA THR A 145 10.83 -2.19 0.96
C THR A 145 10.63 -3.34 1.96
N ALA A 146 10.59 -3.04 3.25
CA ALA A 146 10.37 -4.03 4.30
C ALA A 146 9.00 -4.72 4.16
N ARG A 147 7.93 -3.99 3.74
CA ARG A 147 6.61 -4.57 3.50
C ARG A 147 6.64 -5.59 2.35
N MET A 148 7.28 -5.28 1.24
CA MET A 148 7.44 -6.24 0.13
C MET A 148 8.21 -7.49 0.57
N GLN A 149 9.29 -7.33 1.33
CA GLN A 149 10.10 -8.44 1.86
C GLN A 149 9.36 -9.28 2.90
N ALA A 150 8.45 -8.68 3.66
CA ALA A 150 7.66 -9.35 4.69
C ALA A 150 6.50 -10.19 4.13
N LEU A 151 6.16 -10.07 2.83
CA LEU A 151 5.14 -10.87 2.16
C LEU A 151 5.79 -12.09 1.48
N PRO A 152 5.72 -13.29 2.09
CA PRO A 152 6.51 -14.44 1.65
C PRO A 152 6.05 -15.03 0.32
N LYS A 153 4.82 -14.74 -0.08
CA LYS A 153 4.20 -15.26 -1.32
C LYS A 153 3.99 -14.19 -2.38
N LEU A 154 4.53 -12.96 -2.17
CA LEU A 154 4.31 -11.85 -3.09
C LEU A 154 4.78 -12.19 -4.51
N ARG A 155 3.89 -12.05 -5.48
CA ARG A 155 4.13 -12.25 -6.93
C ARG A 155 3.77 -11.02 -7.75
N ALA A 156 2.70 -10.32 -7.37
CA ALA A 156 2.12 -9.21 -8.11
C ALA A 156 2.08 -7.92 -7.28
N ILE A 157 2.34 -6.78 -7.93
CA ILE A 157 2.20 -5.47 -7.30
C ILE A 157 1.33 -4.59 -8.21
N VAL A 158 0.22 -4.08 -7.69
CA VAL A 158 -0.57 -3.03 -8.34
C VAL A 158 -0.14 -1.67 -7.80
N THR A 159 0.19 -0.74 -8.69
CA THR A 159 0.50 0.64 -8.31
C THR A 159 -0.63 1.59 -8.72
N LEU A 160 -1.12 2.36 -7.77
CA LEU A 160 -2.20 3.33 -7.98
C LEU A 160 -1.59 4.73 -8.18
N GLY A 161 -1.29 5.05 -9.44
CA GLY A 161 -0.68 6.31 -9.86
C GLY A 161 0.84 6.28 -9.95
N ASP A 162 1.40 7.31 -10.62
CA ASP A 162 2.82 7.35 -10.98
C ASP A 162 3.76 7.47 -9.77
N VAL A 163 3.36 8.17 -8.72
CA VAL A 163 4.18 8.28 -7.49
C VAL A 163 4.33 6.90 -6.83
N ALA A 164 3.26 6.12 -6.74
CA ALA A 164 3.32 4.76 -6.22
C ALA A 164 4.25 3.88 -7.08
N ARG A 165 4.11 3.92 -8.42
CA ARG A 165 4.97 3.20 -9.36
C ARG A 165 6.45 3.53 -9.14
N ARG A 166 6.81 4.83 -9.15
CA ARG A 166 8.20 5.26 -8.96
C ARG A 166 8.76 4.83 -7.60
N ASN A 167 7.97 4.87 -6.54
CA ASN A 167 8.42 4.44 -5.22
C ASN A 167 8.60 2.93 -5.12
N VAL A 168 7.73 2.12 -5.75
CA VAL A 168 7.92 0.67 -5.86
C VAL A 168 9.21 0.36 -6.62
N LEU A 169 9.44 0.96 -7.79
CA LEU A 169 10.66 0.75 -8.57
C LEU A 169 11.92 1.12 -7.77
N LYS A 170 11.92 2.28 -7.12
CA LYS A 170 13.05 2.70 -6.26
C LYS A 170 13.24 1.80 -5.04
N ALA A 171 12.17 1.28 -4.45
CA ALA A 171 12.24 0.32 -3.35
C ALA A 171 12.82 -1.04 -3.77
N LEU A 172 12.75 -1.36 -5.07
CA LEU A 172 13.38 -2.52 -5.70
C LEU A 172 14.79 -2.21 -6.25
N ASN A 173 15.34 -1.03 -5.98
CA ASN A 173 16.61 -0.53 -6.52
C ASN A 173 16.63 -0.43 -8.05
N LEU A 174 15.47 -0.21 -8.67
CA LEU A 174 15.33 0.00 -10.10
C LEU A 174 15.23 1.50 -10.44
N LYS A 175 15.61 1.88 -11.66
CA LYS A 175 15.40 3.23 -12.16
C LYS A 175 13.90 3.52 -12.29
N ALA A 176 13.47 4.77 -12.09
CA ALA A 176 12.06 5.16 -12.16
C ALA A 176 11.45 4.98 -13.57
N ASN A 177 12.26 4.87 -14.61
CA ASN A 177 11.87 4.59 -15.99
C ASN A 177 12.10 3.12 -16.40
N ALA A 178 12.41 2.21 -15.47
CA ALA A 178 12.57 0.78 -15.77
C ALA A 178 11.27 0.10 -16.20
N VAL A 179 10.13 0.69 -15.86
CA VAL A 179 8.80 0.31 -16.34
C VAL A 179 8.09 1.58 -16.78
N ASP A 180 7.45 1.56 -17.94
CA ASP A 180 6.73 2.70 -18.47
C ASP A 180 5.60 3.16 -17.54
N ALA A 181 5.34 4.47 -17.58
CA ALA A 181 4.18 5.04 -16.92
C ALA A 181 2.90 4.80 -17.74
N GLY A 182 1.75 4.79 -17.08
CA GLY A 182 0.46 4.69 -17.75
C GLY A 182 -0.44 3.62 -17.14
N HIS A 183 -1.72 3.74 -17.42
CA HIS A 183 -2.72 2.76 -17.02
C HIS A 183 -2.62 1.52 -17.92
N GLY A 184 -2.78 0.33 -17.33
CA GLY A 184 -2.74 -0.93 -18.06
C GLY A 184 -1.33 -1.44 -18.42
N VAL A 185 -0.27 -0.68 -18.13
CA VAL A 185 1.10 -1.16 -18.34
C VAL A 185 1.40 -2.29 -17.37
N MET A 186 1.87 -3.41 -17.92
CA MET A 186 2.26 -4.61 -17.18
C MET A 186 3.69 -4.99 -17.53
N ALA A 187 4.58 -5.11 -16.54
CA ALA A 187 5.98 -5.43 -16.75
C ALA A 187 6.58 -6.20 -15.58
N HIS A 188 7.74 -6.84 -15.81
CA HIS A 188 8.54 -7.36 -14.72
C HIS A 188 9.29 -6.22 -14.00
N ALA A 189 9.29 -6.26 -12.67
CA ALA A 189 10.03 -5.34 -11.81
C ALA A 189 10.74 -6.17 -10.73
N GLY A 190 12.00 -6.53 -10.97
CA GLY A 190 12.71 -7.50 -10.15
C GLY A 190 11.99 -8.87 -10.16
N PRO A 191 11.72 -9.46 -8.97
CA PRO A 191 11.05 -10.76 -8.88
C PRO A 191 9.52 -10.68 -9.04
N TYR A 192 8.94 -9.48 -9.19
CA TYR A 192 7.51 -9.26 -9.19
C TYR A 192 6.97 -8.89 -10.57
N ARG A 193 5.70 -9.16 -10.81
CA ARG A 193 4.94 -8.58 -11.92
C ARG A 193 4.27 -7.30 -11.45
N LEU A 194 4.58 -6.18 -12.11
CA LEU A 194 3.99 -4.87 -11.84
C LEU A 194 2.80 -4.63 -12.77
N PHE A 195 1.72 -4.10 -12.22
CA PHE A 195 0.50 -3.69 -12.91
C PHE A 195 0.23 -2.24 -12.56
N ASN A 196 0.26 -1.35 -13.54
CA ASN A 196 0.06 0.07 -13.31
C ASN A 196 -1.39 0.48 -13.56
N SER A 197 -1.96 1.22 -12.62
CA SER A 197 -3.25 1.88 -12.79
C SER A 197 -3.10 3.39 -12.60
N TYR A 198 -3.97 4.18 -13.25
CA TYR A 198 -4.22 5.52 -12.76
C TYR A 198 -4.73 5.47 -11.32
N HIS A 199 -4.48 6.52 -10.55
CA HIS A 199 -4.98 6.60 -9.18
C HIS A 199 -6.51 6.68 -9.18
N CYS A 200 -7.18 5.91 -8.31
CA CYS A 200 -8.64 5.85 -8.17
C CYS A 200 -9.24 7.09 -7.45
N SER A 201 -8.65 8.26 -7.62
CA SER A 201 -9.10 9.53 -7.05
C SER A 201 -10.34 10.07 -7.75
N ARG A 202 -11.12 10.90 -7.03
CA ARG A 202 -12.25 11.65 -7.61
C ARG A 202 -11.86 12.41 -8.88
N LEU A 203 -10.68 13.00 -8.94
CA LEU A 203 -10.25 13.73 -10.13
C LEU A 203 -10.24 12.82 -11.36
N ASN A 204 -9.62 11.64 -11.25
CA ASN A 204 -9.54 10.73 -12.39
C ASN A 204 -10.89 10.07 -12.73
N THR A 205 -11.71 9.77 -11.75
CA THR A 205 -13.05 9.17 -11.99
C THR A 205 -14.03 10.17 -12.54
N ASN A 206 -14.09 11.39 -12.00
CA ASN A 206 -15.01 12.44 -12.47
C ASN A 206 -14.66 12.97 -13.86
N THR A 207 -13.37 12.94 -14.24
CA THR A 207 -12.93 13.35 -15.59
C THR A 207 -13.00 12.23 -16.62
N GLY A 208 -13.41 11.02 -16.23
CA GLY A 208 -13.43 9.86 -17.12
C GLY A 208 -12.04 9.32 -17.47
N ARG A 209 -10.96 9.87 -16.88
CA ARG A 209 -9.60 9.35 -17.10
C ARG A 209 -9.43 7.91 -16.59
N LEU A 210 -10.17 7.55 -15.55
CA LEU A 210 -10.28 6.19 -15.02
C LEU A 210 -11.75 5.84 -14.85
N THR A 211 -12.22 4.85 -15.60
CA THR A 211 -13.56 4.30 -15.39
C THR A 211 -13.51 3.08 -14.45
N PRO A 212 -14.65 2.72 -13.83
CA PRO A 212 -14.72 1.49 -13.03
C PRO A 212 -14.31 0.25 -13.81
N GLN A 213 -14.69 0.13 -15.09
CA GLN A 213 -14.33 -0.98 -15.96
C GLN A 213 -12.82 -1.05 -16.20
N MET A 214 -12.19 0.07 -16.55
CA MET A 214 -10.73 0.14 -16.70
C MET A 214 -10.02 -0.31 -15.42
N PHE A 215 -10.52 0.11 -14.26
CA PHE A 215 -9.93 -0.25 -12.97
C PHE A 215 -10.08 -1.73 -12.65
N GLU A 216 -11.26 -2.31 -12.91
CA GLU A 216 -11.56 -3.73 -12.75
C GLU A 216 -10.64 -4.61 -13.62
N GLU A 217 -10.39 -4.23 -14.88
CA GLU A 217 -9.52 -4.97 -15.81
C GLU A 217 -8.09 -5.14 -15.28
N ILE A 218 -7.58 -4.21 -14.48
CA ILE A 218 -6.28 -4.38 -13.80
C ILE A 218 -6.33 -5.59 -12.87
N PHE A 219 -7.36 -5.70 -12.02
CA PHE A 219 -7.46 -6.77 -11.03
C PHE A 219 -7.79 -8.12 -11.66
N LEU A 220 -8.60 -8.14 -12.71
CA LEU A 220 -8.81 -9.36 -13.53
C LEU A 220 -7.50 -9.83 -14.19
N SER A 221 -6.66 -8.90 -14.65
CA SER A 221 -5.34 -9.24 -15.20
C SER A 221 -4.38 -9.78 -14.14
N VAL A 222 -4.44 -9.24 -12.92
CA VAL A 222 -3.70 -9.77 -11.77
C VAL A 222 -4.18 -11.17 -11.43
N GLN A 223 -5.49 -11.41 -11.39
CA GLN A 223 -6.08 -12.72 -11.09
C GLN A 223 -5.59 -13.76 -12.09
N ARG A 224 -5.72 -13.51 -13.41
CA ARG A 224 -5.19 -14.39 -14.46
C ARG A 224 -3.70 -14.70 -14.28
N TYR A 225 -2.90 -13.71 -13.93
CA TYR A 225 -1.46 -13.90 -13.68
C TYR A 225 -1.17 -14.76 -12.43
N LEU A 226 -1.96 -14.62 -11.37
CA LEU A 226 -1.76 -15.39 -10.13
C LEU A 226 -2.25 -16.83 -10.24
N GLU A 227 -3.17 -17.12 -11.15
CA GLU A 227 -3.70 -18.46 -11.44
C GLU A 227 -2.80 -19.25 -12.41
N ALA A 228 -2.00 -18.55 -13.22
CA ALA A 228 -1.01 -19.15 -14.12
C ALA A 228 0.26 -19.58 -13.38
#